data_7f96d9bcdcd17a63b26f74b864956882
#
_entry.id   7f96d9bcdcd17a63b26f74b864956882
#
_cell.length_a   1.000
_cell.length_b   1.000
_cell.length_c   1.000
_cell.angle_alpha   90.00
_cell.angle_beta   90.00
_cell.angle_gamma   90.00
#
_symmetry.space_group_name_H-M   'P 1'
#
loop_
_entity.id
_entity.type
_entity.pdbx_description
1 polymer ?
#
loop_
_entity_poly.entity_id
_entity_poly.type
_entity_poly.pdbx_seq_one_letter_code
_entity_poly.pdbx_strand_id
1 'polypeptide(L)'
;MNFFFGKLIGGAFGLLTGGPFGLLIGAFAGHLVDQSIGKMLLSQDEPMAAATSKQSVQQVFFRTTFRVMGKLAKADGRVSESEIAAATQIMDQMGLTGDQRQQAIAYFSEGKHSDFDLGPDLALLKRVISQRGSLAQMFLEIQLSVAYADGSLSLPERRLFSKLCNQLDINAFQFEWIHGRVKAALAGRQSAASNQRSQLDNAYAVLGVKPGVSDDELKKTYRKLMSQHHPDKLVAKGLPEAMMKLAKEKTQEIQTAYDLIKKSRA
;
A
#
# COMPACT_ATOMS: atom_id res chain seq x y z
N MET A 1 6.23 31.84 -20.18
CA MET A 1 5.10 32.53 -19.53
C MET A 1 4.67 31.63 -18.39
N ASN A 2 4.95 32.05 -17.13
CA ASN A 2 4.70 31.20 -15.95
C ASN A 2 3.22 31.23 -15.62
N PHE A 3 2.53 30.11 -15.79
CA PHE A 3 1.14 29.97 -15.43
C PHE A 3 1.03 29.86 -13.89
N PHE A 4 0.70 30.95 -13.23
CA PHE A 4 0.44 31.02 -11.78
C PHE A 4 -1.04 30.80 -11.42
N PHE A 5 -1.89 30.60 -12.40
CA PHE A 5 -3.35 30.57 -12.24
C PHE A 5 -3.87 29.37 -11.43
N GLY A 6 -3.32 28.19 -11.63
CA GLY A 6 -3.76 26.96 -10.92
C GLY A 6 -3.49 27.03 -9.42
N LYS A 7 -2.35 27.62 -9.01
CA LYS A 7 -2.00 27.79 -7.59
C LYS A 7 -2.92 28.76 -6.86
N LEU A 8 -3.34 29.82 -7.53
CA LEU A 8 -4.23 30.84 -6.94
C LEU A 8 -5.66 30.32 -6.78
N ILE A 9 -6.20 29.65 -7.77
CA ILE A 9 -7.56 29.11 -7.73
C ILE A 9 -7.65 27.93 -6.76
N GLY A 10 -6.68 26.99 -6.81
CA GLY A 10 -6.63 25.85 -5.91
C GLY A 10 -6.46 26.26 -4.44
N GLY A 11 -5.60 27.25 -4.16
CA GLY A 11 -5.39 27.77 -2.82
C GLY A 11 -6.63 28.46 -2.23
N ALA A 12 -7.31 29.29 -3.04
CA ALA A 12 -8.53 29.99 -2.61
C ALA A 12 -9.69 29.01 -2.31
N PHE A 13 -9.87 28.01 -3.15
CA PHE A 13 -10.91 26.99 -2.95
C PHE A 13 -10.60 26.07 -1.75
N GLY A 14 -9.34 25.73 -1.56
CA GLY A 14 -8.88 24.92 -0.43
C GLY A 14 -9.06 25.65 0.92
N LEU A 15 -8.85 26.96 0.95
CA LEU A 15 -9.06 27.78 2.16
C LEU A 15 -10.54 27.81 2.59
N LEU A 16 -11.45 27.85 1.62
CA LEU A 16 -12.90 27.89 1.86
C LEU A 16 -13.47 26.56 2.39
N THR A 17 -12.84 25.44 2.06
CA THR A 17 -13.38 24.10 2.35
C THR A 17 -12.66 23.34 3.47
N GLY A 18 -11.43 23.75 3.83
CA GLY A 18 -10.60 22.98 4.76
C GLY A 18 -9.63 23.81 5.63
N GLY A 19 -9.85 25.13 5.77
CA GLY A 19 -9.01 25.98 6.60
C GLY A 19 -7.54 26.05 6.15
N PRO A 20 -6.56 26.32 7.05
CA PRO A 20 -5.15 26.46 6.68
C PRO A 20 -4.54 25.19 6.06
N PHE A 21 -5.06 24.01 6.36
CA PHE A 21 -4.70 22.75 5.73
C PHE A 21 -5.25 22.63 4.30
N GLY A 22 -6.49 23.08 4.07
CA GLY A 22 -7.10 23.12 2.75
C GLY A 22 -6.38 24.07 1.80
N LEU A 23 -5.82 25.18 2.30
CA LEU A 23 -5.01 26.10 1.50
C LEU A 23 -3.73 25.45 0.99
N LEU A 24 -3.04 24.66 1.81
CA LEU A 24 -1.84 23.93 1.39
C LEU A 24 -2.15 22.86 0.35
N ILE A 25 -3.23 22.10 0.54
CA ILE A 25 -3.67 21.06 -0.39
C ILE A 25 -4.16 21.67 -1.71
N GLY A 26 -4.94 22.76 -1.63
CA GLY A 26 -5.50 23.42 -2.80
C GLY A 26 -4.46 24.15 -3.65
N ALA A 27 -3.49 24.83 -3.03
CA ALA A 27 -2.39 25.49 -3.74
C ALA A 27 -1.47 24.45 -4.45
N PHE A 28 -1.31 23.28 -3.82
CA PHE A 28 -0.49 22.20 -4.37
C PHE A 28 -1.20 21.44 -5.51
N ALA A 29 -2.50 21.16 -5.37
CA ALA A 29 -3.29 20.58 -6.46
C ALA A 29 -3.28 21.49 -7.71
N GLY A 30 -3.37 22.81 -7.52
CA GLY A 30 -3.23 23.80 -8.59
C GLY A 30 -1.86 23.79 -9.24
N HIS A 31 -0.78 23.53 -8.48
CA HIS A 31 0.58 23.42 -9.03
C HIS A 31 0.77 22.15 -9.87
N LEU A 32 0.17 21.04 -9.48
CA LEU A 32 0.23 19.79 -10.23
C LEU A 32 -0.55 19.87 -11.57
N VAL A 33 -1.69 20.57 -11.56
CA VAL A 33 -2.46 20.85 -12.79
C VAL A 33 -1.62 21.67 -13.76
N ASP A 34 -0.91 22.71 -13.30
CA ASP A 34 -0.02 23.53 -14.13
C ASP A 34 1.16 22.72 -14.70
N GLN A 35 1.73 21.78 -13.93
CA GLN A 35 2.80 20.88 -14.43
C GLN A 35 2.28 19.78 -15.34
N SER A 36 1.08 19.25 -15.10
CA SER A 36 0.50 18.17 -15.90
C SER A 36 0.09 18.64 -17.29
N ILE A 37 -0.46 19.85 -17.40
CA ILE A 37 -0.82 20.46 -18.70
C ILE A 37 0.43 20.72 -19.53
N GLY A 38 1.52 21.19 -18.91
CA GLY A 38 2.80 21.41 -19.61
C GLY A 38 3.45 20.12 -20.12
N LYS A 39 3.30 19.00 -19.40
CA LYS A 39 3.83 17.68 -19.81
C LYS A 39 2.92 16.95 -20.78
N MET A 40 1.59 17.13 -20.68
CA MET A 40 0.61 16.48 -21.56
C MET A 40 0.65 17.00 -23.00
N LEU A 41 1.08 18.25 -23.20
CA LEU A 41 1.27 18.84 -24.52
C LEU A 41 2.59 18.43 -25.20
N LEU A 42 3.54 17.82 -24.44
CA LEU A 42 4.86 17.43 -24.96
C LEU A 42 5.07 15.90 -25.06
N SER A 43 4.09 15.07 -24.64
CA SER A 43 4.26 13.61 -24.61
C SER A 43 3.17 12.85 -25.37
N GLN A 44 2.96 13.17 -26.65
CA GLN A 44 2.09 12.38 -27.52
C GLN A 44 2.79 11.20 -28.21
N ASP A 45 4.10 11.01 -28.03
CA ASP A 45 4.84 9.88 -28.64
C ASP A 45 5.90 9.30 -27.68
N GLU A 46 5.48 8.64 -26.61
CA GLU A 46 6.38 7.73 -25.88
C GLU A 46 6.10 6.28 -26.31
N PRO A 47 7.11 5.57 -26.87
CA PRO A 47 6.89 4.20 -27.38
C PRO A 47 6.64 3.23 -26.23
N MET A 48 5.74 2.26 -26.48
CA MET A 48 5.29 1.19 -25.59
C MET A 48 6.40 0.35 -24.91
N ALA A 49 7.66 0.55 -25.28
CA ALA A 49 8.84 -0.08 -24.67
C ALA A 49 9.27 0.55 -23.33
N ALA A 50 8.89 1.81 -23.03
CA ALA A 50 9.26 2.49 -21.79
C ALA A 50 8.47 1.97 -20.56
N ALA A 51 7.34 1.32 -20.76
CA ALA A 51 6.49 0.82 -19.67
C ALA A 51 7.10 -0.37 -18.89
N THR A 52 8.20 -0.96 -19.33
CA THR A 52 8.86 -2.11 -18.70
C THR A 52 10.15 -1.76 -17.97
N SER A 53 10.58 -0.51 -17.99
CA SER A 53 11.76 -0.09 -17.22
C SER A 53 11.48 -0.21 -15.72
N LYS A 54 12.52 -0.53 -14.93
CA LYS A 54 12.40 -0.61 -13.45
C LYS A 54 11.78 0.68 -12.89
N GLN A 55 12.15 1.83 -13.41
CA GLN A 55 11.67 3.14 -12.98
C GLN A 55 10.18 3.34 -13.26
N SER A 56 9.68 2.91 -14.43
CA SER A 56 8.26 2.99 -14.74
C SER A 56 7.41 2.06 -13.85
N VAL A 57 7.92 0.86 -13.54
CA VAL A 57 7.26 -0.05 -12.59
C VAL A 57 7.17 0.60 -11.19
N GLN A 58 8.25 1.20 -10.72
CA GLN A 58 8.29 1.88 -9.42
C GLN A 58 7.29 3.04 -9.36
N GLN A 59 7.22 3.87 -10.40
CA GLN A 59 6.27 4.99 -10.47
C GLN A 59 4.82 4.52 -10.50
N VAL A 60 4.50 3.51 -11.32
CA VAL A 60 3.15 2.92 -11.38
C VAL A 60 2.76 2.33 -10.04
N PHE A 61 3.65 1.55 -9.43
CA PHE A 61 3.40 0.93 -8.13
C PHE A 61 3.14 1.99 -7.05
N PHE A 62 3.99 3.01 -6.95
CA PHE A 62 3.88 4.10 -5.98
C PHE A 62 2.56 4.87 -6.15
N ARG A 63 2.28 5.35 -7.35
CA ARG A 63 1.07 6.10 -7.67
C ARG A 63 -0.20 5.30 -7.35
N THR A 64 -0.28 4.08 -7.86
CA THR A 64 -1.46 3.23 -7.67
C THR A 64 -1.65 2.87 -6.20
N THR A 65 -0.57 2.66 -5.43
CA THR A 65 -0.64 2.39 -4.00
C THR A 65 -1.40 3.50 -3.27
N PHE A 66 -1.03 4.76 -3.46
CA PHE A 66 -1.67 5.87 -2.74
C PHE A 66 -3.07 6.22 -3.27
N ARG A 67 -3.33 6.06 -4.57
CA ARG A 67 -4.68 6.22 -5.13
C ARG A 67 -5.66 5.19 -4.59
N VAL A 68 -5.24 3.94 -4.50
CA VAL A 68 -6.07 2.87 -3.90
C VAL A 68 -6.29 3.10 -2.41
N MET A 69 -5.28 3.54 -1.66
CA MET A 69 -5.45 3.94 -0.26
C MET A 69 -6.52 5.03 -0.11
N GLY A 70 -6.47 6.07 -0.94
CA GLY A 70 -7.48 7.12 -0.92
C GLY A 70 -8.88 6.63 -1.24
N LYS A 71 -9.02 5.70 -2.20
CA LYS A 71 -10.31 5.09 -2.55
C LYS A 71 -10.84 4.19 -1.45
N LEU A 72 -9.99 3.42 -0.78
CA LEU A 72 -10.34 2.60 0.38
C LEU A 72 -10.82 3.48 1.54
N ALA A 73 -10.04 4.50 1.90
CA ALA A 73 -10.40 5.45 2.95
C ALA A 73 -11.71 6.21 2.68
N LYS A 74 -12.19 6.25 1.45
CA LYS A 74 -13.47 6.88 1.08
C LYS A 74 -14.60 5.86 0.85
N ALA A 75 -14.31 4.57 0.97
CA ALA A 75 -15.24 3.51 0.57
C ALA A 75 -16.57 3.51 1.32
N ASP A 76 -16.58 3.90 2.59
CA ASP A 76 -17.77 4.03 3.44
C ASP A 76 -18.45 5.41 3.38
N GLY A 77 -17.90 6.34 2.58
CA GLY A 77 -18.44 7.68 2.34
C GLY A 77 -17.79 8.79 3.18
N ARG A 78 -17.04 8.48 4.21
CA ARG A 78 -16.28 9.45 5.03
C ARG A 78 -14.87 8.95 5.27
N VAL A 79 -13.88 9.85 5.15
CA VAL A 79 -12.50 9.55 5.53
C VAL A 79 -12.36 9.82 7.02
N SER A 80 -12.07 8.79 7.80
CA SER A 80 -11.84 8.90 9.24
C SER A 80 -10.44 9.48 9.55
N GLU A 81 -10.28 10.03 10.75
CA GLU A 81 -8.96 10.49 11.22
C GLU A 81 -7.98 9.32 11.37
N SER A 82 -8.45 8.13 11.74
CA SER A 82 -7.67 6.91 11.86
C SER A 82 -7.10 6.46 10.51
N GLU A 83 -7.88 6.54 9.43
CA GLU A 83 -7.40 6.21 8.07
C GLU A 83 -6.37 7.22 7.56
N ILE A 84 -6.56 8.51 7.84
CA ILE A 84 -5.56 9.54 7.54
C ILE A 84 -4.29 9.29 8.34
N ALA A 85 -4.40 8.98 9.62
CA ALA A 85 -3.26 8.66 10.48
C ALA A 85 -2.53 7.40 9.99
N ALA A 86 -3.27 6.35 9.59
CA ALA A 86 -2.68 5.13 9.03
C ALA A 86 -1.95 5.38 7.71
N ALA A 87 -2.54 6.13 6.79
CA ALA A 87 -1.86 6.51 5.55
C ALA A 87 -0.60 7.35 5.82
N THR A 88 -0.68 8.28 6.78
CA THR A 88 0.45 9.09 7.25
C THR A 88 1.54 8.21 7.85
N GLN A 89 1.18 7.26 8.70
CA GLN A 89 2.11 6.31 9.30
C GLN A 89 2.84 5.47 8.24
N ILE A 90 2.13 5.02 7.19
CA ILE A 90 2.76 4.32 6.06
C ILE A 90 3.77 5.24 5.35
N MET A 91 3.43 6.51 5.11
CA MET A 91 4.38 7.48 4.52
C MET A 91 5.62 7.67 5.40
N ASP A 92 5.46 7.72 6.73
CA ASP A 92 6.55 7.84 7.70
C ASP A 92 7.41 6.56 7.75
N GLN A 93 6.78 5.39 7.73
CA GLN A 93 7.48 4.10 7.63
C GLN A 93 8.27 3.98 6.32
N MET A 94 7.75 4.53 5.22
CA MET A 94 8.48 4.63 3.96
C MET A 94 9.63 5.65 4.02
N GLY A 95 9.68 6.52 5.01
CA GLY A 95 10.64 7.63 5.09
C GLY A 95 10.41 8.71 4.04
N LEU A 96 9.15 8.89 3.58
CA LEU A 96 8.83 9.89 2.58
C LEU A 96 8.99 11.30 3.14
N THR A 97 9.80 12.11 2.46
CA THR A 97 10.05 13.52 2.78
C THR A 97 9.93 14.38 1.54
N GLY A 98 9.81 15.69 1.72
CA GLY A 98 9.80 16.65 0.60
C GLY A 98 8.80 16.29 -0.51
N ASP A 99 9.27 16.32 -1.75
CA ASP A 99 8.43 16.11 -2.95
C ASP A 99 7.76 14.72 -2.99
N GLN A 100 8.44 13.67 -2.52
CA GLN A 100 7.87 12.33 -2.51
C GLN A 100 6.65 12.22 -1.58
N ARG A 101 6.73 12.85 -0.40
CA ARG A 101 5.60 12.90 0.52
C ARG A 101 4.44 13.71 -0.06
N GLN A 102 4.73 14.83 -0.69
CA GLN A 102 3.71 15.65 -1.35
C GLN A 102 3.03 14.88 -2.49
N GLN A 103 3.77 14.16 -3.31
CA GLN A 103 3.22 13.31 -4.37
C GLN A 103 2.31 12.20 -3.80
N ALA A 104 2.72 11.54 -2.71
CA ALA A 104 1.91 10.53 -2.04
C ALA A 104 0.58 11.09 -1.54
N ILE A 105 0.60 12.28 -0.91
CA ILE A 105 -0.60 13.00 -0.45
C ILE A 105 -1.50 13.38 -1.64
N ALA A 106 -0.91 13.84 -2.74
CA ALA A 106 -1.67 14.19 -3.95
C ALA A 106 -2.39 12.96 -4.53
N TYR A 107 -1.70 11.83 -4.70
CA TYR A 107 -2.30 10.59 -5.20
C TYR A 107 -3.38 10.04 -4.24
N PHE A 108 -3.15 10.10 -2.94
CA PHE A 108 -4.17 9.75 -1.95
C PHE A 108 -5.41 10.64 -2.09
N SER A 109 -5.21 11.95 -2.27
CA SER A 109 -6.30 12.90 -2.46
C SER A 109 -7.07 12.68 -3.76
N GLU A 110 -6.38 12.36 -4.86
CA GLU A 110 -7.02 11.97 -6.12
C GLU A 110 -7.91 10.72 -5.93
N GLY A 111 -7.40 9.69 -5.25
CA GLY A 111 -8.15 8.46 -4.98
C GLY A 111 -9.40 8.66 -4.13
N LYS A 112 -9.43 9.66 -3.25
CA LYS A 112 -10.62 10.00 -2.43
C LYS A 112 -11.80 10.57 -3.22
N HIS A 113 -11.57 11.11 -4.41
CA HIS A 113 -12.67 11.66 -5.20
C HIS A 113 -13.67 10.57 -5.59
N SER A 114 -14.97 10.86 -5.44
CA SER A 114 -16.05 9.91 -5.76
C SER A 114 -15.96 9.39 -7.18
N ASP A 115 -15.67 10.29 -8.11
CA ASP A 115 -15.67 10.05 -9.54
C ASP A 115 -14.35 9.45 -10.06
N PHE A 116 -13.37 9.25 -9.15
CA PHE A 116 -12.08 8.69 -9.53
C PHE A 116 -12.20 7.21 -9.90
N ASP A 117 -11.90 6.89 -11.17
CA ASP A 117 -11.87 5.51 -11.67
C ASP A 117 -10.47 4.90 -11.48
N LEU A 118 -10.40 3.84 -10.69
CA LEU A 118 -9.17 3.06 -10.49
C LEU A 118 -8.85 2.10 -11.64
N GLY A 119 -9.79 1.84 -12.55
CA GLY A 119 -9.64 0.85 -13.61
C GLY A 119 -8.36 1.00 -14.43
N PRO A 120 -8.07 2.18 -14.98
CA PRO A 120 -6.84 2.41 -15.75
C PRO A 120 -5.55 2.18 -14.94
N ASP A 121 -5.50 2.65 -13.68
CA ASP A 121 -4.33 2.46 -12.80
C ASP A 121 -4.10 0.99 -12.47
N LEU A 122 -5.17 0.24 -12.17
CA LEU A 122 -5.08 -1.19 -11.86
C LEU A 122 -4.72 -2.02 -13.10
N ALA A 123 -5.24 -1.68 -14.27
CA ALA A 123 -4.86 -2.33 -15.52
C ALA A 123 -3.36 -2.13 -15.82
N LEU A 124 -2.85 -0.91 -15.60
CA LEU A 124 -1.43 -0.61 -15.75
C LEU A 124 -0.58 -1.32 -14.68
N LEU A 125 -1.01 -1.30 -13.43
CA LEU A 125 -0.35 -2.04 -12.34
C LEU A 125 -0.29 -3.54 -12.68
N LYS A 126 -1.41 -4.16 -13.06
CA LYS A 126 -1.45 -5.57 -13.48
C LYS A 126 -0.40 -5.88 -14.54
N ARG A 127 -0.33 -5.04 -15.59
CA ARG A 127 0.64 -5.24 -16.69
C ARG A 127 2.08 -5.21 -16.20
N VAL A 128 2.45 -4.28 -15.31
CA VAL A 128 3.84 -4.15 -14.85
C VAL A 128 4.23 -5.17 -13.78
N ILE A 129 3.25 -5.75 -13.06
CA ILE A 129 3.50 -6.76 -12.01
C ILE A 129 3.08 -8.18 -12.39
N SER A 130 2.58 -8.43 -13.61
CA SER A 130 1.96 -9.70 -14.05
C SER A 130 2.81 -10.97 -13.77
N GLN A 131 4.14 -10.86 -13.84
CA GLN A 131 5.06 -11.96 -13.52
C GLN A 131 5.79 -11.75 -12.17
N ARG A 132 5.28 -10.85 -11.34
CA ARG A 132 5.93 -10.41 -10.10
C ARG A 132 4.99 -10.59 -8.91
N GLY A 133 4.52 -11.83 -8.67
CA GLY A 133 3.52 -12.14 -7.64
C GLY A 133 3.86 -11.61 -6.23
N SER A 134 5.14 -11.49 -5.88
CA SER A 134 5.56 -10.87 -4.62
C SER A 134 5.27 -9.37 -4.54
N LEU A 135 5.24 -8.64 -5.68
CA LEU A 135 4.81 -7.24 -5.70
C LEU A 135 3.29 -7.12 -5.54
N ALA A 136 2.51 -8.00 -6.18
CA ALA A 136 1.06 -8.04 -5.99
C ALA A 136 0.70 -8.33 -4.52
N GLN A 137 1.41 -9.29 -3.89
CA GLN A 137 1.25 -9.61 -2.48
C GLN A 137 1.59 -8.40 -1.60
N MET A 138 2.75 -7.76 -1.80
CA MET A 138 3.17 -6.58 -1.05
C MET A 138 2.18 -5.41 -1.21
N PHE A 139 1.65 -5.21 -2.42
CA PHE A 139 0.62 -4.21 -2.69
C PHE A 139 -0.62 -4.44 -1.82
N LEU A 140 -1.16 -5.67 -1.80
CA LEU A 140 -2.32 -6.01 -0.96
C LEU A 140 -2.03 -5.88 0.54
N GLU A 141 -0.86 -6.31 1.00
CA GLU A 141 -0.47 -6.19 2.42
C GLU A 141 -0.44 -4.74 2.87
N ILE A 142 0.06 -3.83 2.03
CA ILE A 142 0.05 -2.38 2.30
C ILE A 142 -1.39 -1.87 2.38
N GLN A 143 -2.24 -2.21 1.41
CA GLN A 143 -3.64 -1.75 1.40
C GLN A 143 -4.42 -2.28 2.62
N LEU A 144 -4.27 -3.55 2.96
CA LEU A 144 -4.90 -4.16 4.14
C LEU A 144 -4.43 -3.52 5.45
N SER A 145 -3.14 -3.17 5.55
CA SER A 145 -2.60 -2.52 6.75
C SER A 145 -3.25 -1.17 7.03
N VAL A 146 -3.60 -0.41 5.99
CA VAL A 146 -4.31 0.87 6.12
C VAL A 146 -5.79 0.66 6.40
N ALA A 147 -6.44 -0.25 5.67
CA ALA A 147 -7.86 -0.53 5.84
C ALA A 147 -8.21 -1.09 7.23
N TYR A 148 -7.25 -1.71 7.92
CA TYR A 148 -7.39 -2.15 9.31
C TYR A 148 -7.12 -1.06 10.36
N ALA A 149 -6.96 0.19 9.97
CA ALA A 149 -6.73 1.29 10.91
C ALA A 149 -7.83 1.40 11.99
N ASP A 150 -9.07 1.09 11.62
CA ASP A 150 -10.24 1.08 12.51
C ASP A 150 -10.47 -0.29 13.18
N GLY A 151 -9.55 -1.24 13.00
CA GLY A 151 -9.62 -2.59 13.59
C GLY A 151 -10.45 -3.60 12.82
N SER A 152 -11.22 -3.20 11.81
CA SER A 152 -12.06 -4.10 11.01
C SER A 152 -12.27 -3.59 9.59
N LEU A 153 -12.47 -4.53 8.65
CA LEU A 153 -12.85 -4.18 7.27
C LEU A 153 -14.37 -3.99 7.17
N SER A 154 -14.80 -2.83 6.74
CA SER A 154 -16.19 -2.53 6.39
C SER A 154 -16.66 -3.31 5.15
N LEU A 155 -17.99 -3.42 4.96
CA LEU A 155 -18.55 -4.06 3.76
C LEU A 155 -18.15 -3.33 2.45
N PRO A 156 -18.16 -1.99 2.36
CA PRO A 156 -17.68 -1.28 1.18
C PRO A 156 -16.21 -1.57 0.85
N GLU A 157 -15.33 -1.58 1.86
CA GLU A 157 -13.91 -1.91 1.66
C GLU A 157 -13.72 -3.35 1.18
N ARG A 158 -14.44 -4.33 1.76
CA ARG A 158 -14.42 -5.73 1.29
C ARG A 158 -14.82 -5.85 -0.18
N ARG A 159 -15.83 -5.11 -0.62
CA ARG A 159 -16.25 -5.06 -2.04
C ARG A 159 -15.15 -4.47 -2.91
N LEU A 160 -14.47 -3.43 -2.42
CA LEU A 160 -13.34 -2.84 -3.16
C LEU A 160 -12.16 -3.80 -3.24
N PHE A 161 -11.80 -4.49 -2.14
CA PHE A 161 -10.79 -5.55 -2.17
C PHE A 161 -11.13 -6.68 -3.14
N SER A 162 -12.40 -7.10 -3.20
CA SER A 162 -12.83 -8.10 -4.19
C SER A 162 -12.59 -7.62 -5.64
N LYS A 163 -12.90 -6.35 -5.93
CA LYS A 163 -12.60 -5.75 -7.26
C LYS A 163 -11.11 -5.70 -7.54
N LEU A 164 -10.29 -5.28 -6.56
CA LEU A 164 -8.83 -5.25 -6.68
C LEU A 164 -8.26 -6.63 -6.99
N CYS A 165 -8.70 -7.65 -6.24
CA CYS A 165 -8.25 -9.04 -6.44
C CYS A 165 -8.62 -9.56 -7.82
N ASN A 166 -9.84 -9.33 -8.27
CA ASN A 166 -10.29 -9.73 -9.61
C ASN A 166 -9.44 -9.07 -10.72
N GLN A 167 -9.14 -7.78 -10.57
CA GLN A 167 -8.34 -7.06 -11.57
C GLN A 167 -6.85 -7.47 -11.56
N LEU A 168 -6.31 -7.88 -10.41
CA LEU A 168 -4.92 -8.30 -10.27
C LEU A 168 -4.70 -9.83 -10.39
N ASP A 169 -5.73 -10.59 -10.79
CA ASP A 169 -5.73 -12.07 -10.90
C ASP A 169 -5.36 -12.77 -9.59
N ILE A 170 -5.79 -12.21 -8.46
CA ILE A 170 -5.60 -12.80 -7.13
C ILE A 170 -6.87 -13.55 -6.76
N ASN A 171 -6.76 -14.86 -6.60
CA ASN A 171 -7.92 -15.67 -6.24
C ASN A 171 -8.29 -15.51 -4.75
N ALA A 172 -9.52 -15.91 -4.39
CA ALA A 172 -10.06 -15.76 -3.04
C ALA A 172 -9.19 -16.45 -1.97
N PHE A 173 -8.62 -17.62 -2.27
CA PHE A 173 -7.76 -18.34 -1.33
C PHE A 173 -6.46 -17.57 -1.04
N GLN A 174 -5.84 -17.00 -2.08
CA GLN A 174 -4.65 -16.16 -1.92
C GLN A 174 -4.97 -14.90 -1.11
N PHE A 175 -6.11 -14.26 -1.38
CA PHE A 175 -6.55 -13.09 -0.63
C PHE A 175 -6.76 -13.43 0.85
N GLU A 176 -7.53 -14.47 1.18
CA GLU A 176 -7.80 -14.84 2.58
C GLU A 176 -6.53 -15.24 3.32
N TRP A 177 -5.58 -15.87 2.64
CA TRP A 177 -4.28 -16.19 3.22
C TRP A 177 -3.46 -14.94 3.57
N ILE A 178 -3.39 -13.96 2.64
CA ILE A 178 -2.72 -12.67 2.87
C ILE A 178 -3.44 -11.89 3.98
N HIS A 179 -4.75 -11.83 3.90
CA HIS A 179 -5.62 -11.13 4.84
C HIS A 179 -5.47 -11.67 6.28
N GLY A 180 -5.51 -12.98 6.45
CA GLY A 180 -5.30 -13.63 7.75
C GLY A 180 -3.95 -13.30 8.37
N ARG A 181 -2.89 -13.30 7.57
CA ARG A 181 -1.54 -12.93 8.00
C ARG A 181 -1.43 -11.46 8.42
N VAL A 182 -1.96 -10.54 7.63
CA VAL A 182 -1.94 -9.10 7.98
C VAL A 182 -2.72 -8.85 9.26
N LYS A 183 -3.92 -9.44 9.40
CA LYS A 183 -4.73 -9.34 10.61
C LYS A 183 -3.98 -9.84 11.86
N ALA A 184 -3.32 -10.98 11.77
CA ALA A 184 -2.52 -11.53 12.87
C ALA A 184 -1.33 -10.63 13.24
N ALA A 185 -0.62 -10.10 12.24
CA ALA A 185 0.48 -9.19 12.43
C ALA A 185 0.07 -7.91 13.17
N LEU A 186 -1.06 -7.32 12.79
CA LEU A 186 -1.60 -6.12 13.45
C LEU A 186 -2.08 -6.43 14.88
N ALA A 187 -2.75 -7.56 15.09
CA ALA A 187 -3.16 -8.01 16.44
C ALA A 187 -1.93 -8.23 17.35
N GLY A 188 -0.85 -8.81 16.83
CA GLY A 188 0.40 -8.99 17.57
C GLY A 188 1.04 -7.68 18.01
N ARG A 189 0.99 -6.64 17.17
CA ARG A 189 1.51 -5.30 17.52
C ARG A 189 0.71 -4.61 18.65
N GLN A 190 -0.60 -4.80 18.67
CA GLN A 190 -1.48 -4.23 19.70
C GLN A 190 -1.42 -4.98 21.02
N SER A 191 -1.06 -6.27 21.00
CA SER A 191 -1.13 -7.19 22.14
C SER A 191 0.21 -7.42 22.82
N ALA A 192 1.10 -6.44 22.89
CA ALA A 192 2.41 -6.57 23.55
C ALA A 192 2.33 -7.07 25.03
N ALA A 193 1.15 -6.97 25.67
CA ALA A 193 0.84 -7.44 27.00
C ALA A 193 0.04 -8.76 27.03
N SER A 194 -0.16 -9.45 25.88
CA SER A 194 -0.99 -10.65 25.81
C SER A 194 -0.26 -11.89 26.34
N ASN A 195 -1.07 -12.87 26.80
CA ASN A 195 -0.60 -14.17 27.29
C ASN A 195 0.27 -14.88 26.22
N GLN A 196 1.29 -15.60 26.65
CA GLN A 196 2.27 -16.33 25.80
C GLN A 196 1.58 -17.24 24.76
N ARG A 197 0.44 -17.86 25.10
CA ARG A 197 -0.35 -18.68 24.18
C ARG A 197 -0.91 -17.85 23.00
N SER A 198 -1.45 -16.68 23.27
CA SER A 198 -1.96 -15.76 22.24
C SER A 198 -0.86 -15.25 21.32
N GLN A 199 0.35 -15.01 21.86
CA GLN A 199 1.51 -14.63 21.04
C GLN A 199 1.93 -15.76 20.11
N LEU A 200 1.88 -17.01 20.58
CA LEU A 200 2.22 -18.18 19.76
C LEU A 200 1.18 -18.42 18.65
N ASP A 201 -0.10 -18.31 18.94
CA ASP A 201 -1.17 -18.43 17.95
C ASP A 201 -1.05 -17.34 16.87
N ASN A 202 -0.71 -16.12 17.27
CA ASN A 202 -0.42 -15.04 16.33
C ASN A 202 0.80 -15.33 15.47
N ALA A 203 1.87 -15.90 16.04
CA ALA A 203 3.06 -16.25 15.26
C ALA A 203 2.76 -17.29 14.17
N TYR A 204 1.96 -18.33 14.48
CA TYR A 204 1.48 -19.29 13.49
C TYR A 204 0.66 -18.60 12.39
N ALA A 205 -0.24 -17.70 12.75
CA ALA A 205 -1.07 -16.97 11.81
C ALA A 205 -0.25 -16.00 10.95
N VAL A 206 0.78 -15.32 11.49
CA VAL A 206 1.72 -14.47 10.74
C VAL A 206 2.47 -15.27 9.66
N LEU A 207 2.85 -16.51 9.95
CA LEU A 207 3.45 -17.40 8.95
C LEU A 207 2.40 -18.04 8.03
N GLY A 208 1.11 -17.92 8.32
CA GLY A 208 0.02 -18.53 7.55
C GLY A 208 0.01 -20.05 7.63
N VAL A 209 0.41 -20.62 8.77
CA VAL A 209 0.44 -22.06 9.05
C VAL A 209 -0.39 -22.41 10.29
N LYS A 210 -0.78 -23.67 10.41
CA LYS A 210 -1.50 -24.19 11.59
C LYS A 210 -0.53 -24.60 12.71
N PRO A 211 -0.91 -24.59 13.98
CA PRO A 211 -0.06 -25.03 15.09
C PRO A 211 0.51 -26.44 14.97
N GLY A 212 -0.22 -27.36 14.32
CA GLY A 212 0.22 -28.74 14.09
C GLY A 212 1.10 -28.97 12.86
N VAL A 213 1.59 -27.91 12.19
CA VAL A 213 2.46 -28.04 11.03
C VAL A 213 3.78 -28.73 11.39
N SER A 214 4.33 -29.58 10.50
CA SER A 214 5.65 -30.19 10.70
C SER A 214 6.77 -29.15 10.66
N ASP A 215 7.92 -29.46 11.29
CA ASP A 215 9.07 -28.53 11.31
C ASP A 215 9.64 -28.29 9.91
N ASP A 216 9.60 -29.30 9.05
CA ASP A 216 10.05 -29.16 7.65
C ASP A 216 9.13 -28.20 6.85
N GLU A 217 7.82 -28.33 7.02
CA GLU A 217 6.86 -27.47 6.36
C GLU A 217 6.90 -26.03 6.93
N LEU A 218 7.07 -25.89 8.25
CA LEU A 218 7.30 -24.61 8.90
C LEU A 218 8.54 -23.92 8.32
N LYS A 219 9.66 -24.64 8.24
CA LYS A 219 10.92 -24.13 7.68
C LYS A 219 10.80 -23.79 6.19
N LYS A 220 10.08 -24.60 5.42
CA LYS A 220 9.81 -24.33 4.00
C LYS A 220 8.98 -23.07 3.82
N THR A 221 7.92 -22.90 4.61
CA THR A 221 7.06 -21.73 4.59
C THR A 221 7.82 -20.47 4.99
N TYR A 222 8.60 -20.52 6.06
CA TYR A 222 9.47 -19.45 6.49
C TYR A 222 10.42 -18.99 5.37
N ARG A 223 11.15 -19.93 4.75
CA ARG A 223 12.08 -19.63 3.65
C ARG A 223 11.36 -19.00 2.45
N LYS A 224 10.18 -19.49 2.12
CA LYS A 224 9.34 -18.94 1.05
C LYS A 224 8.96 -17.50 1.35
N LEU A 225 8.45 -17.22 2.55
CA LEU A 225 8.04 -15.89 2.97
C LEU A 225 9.22 -14.91 3.00
N MET A 226 10.35 -15.31 3.60
CA MET A 226 11.56 -14.51 3.60
C MET A 226 12.04 -14.17 2.18
N SER A 227 11.98 -15.14 1.26
CA SER A 227 12.34 -14.90 -0.15
C SER A 227 11.35 -13.97 -0.87
N GLN A 228 10.06 -14.04 -0.53
CA GLN A 228 9.01 -13.19 -1.14
C GLN A 228 9.10 -11.74 -0.68
N HIS A 229 9.47 -11.50 0.59
CA HIS A 229 9.52 -10.18 1.21
C HIS A 229 10.94 -9.61 1.29
N HIS A 230 11.96 -10.31 0.76
CA HIS A 230 13.34 -9.82 0.81
C HIS A 230 13.45 -8.46 0.12
N PRO A 231 13.95 -7.41 0.82
CA PRO A 231 14.00 -6.05 0.27
C PRO A 231 14.67 -5.97 -1.09
N ASP A 232 15.87 -6.55 -1.22
CA ASP A 232 16.63 -6.48 -2.47
C ASP A 232 15.92 -7.18 -3.64
N LYS A 233 15.24 -8.31 -3.36
CA LYS A 233 14.45 -9.02 -4.38
C LYS A 233 13.22 -8.23 -4.82
N LEU A 234 12.56 -7.54 -3.88
CA LEU A 234 11.41 -6.70 -4.18
C LEU A 234 11.83 -5.46 -4.97
N VAL A 235 12.92 -4.79 -4.58
CA VAL A 235 13.48 -3.64 -5.30
C VAL A 235 13.96 -4.05 -6.71
N ALA A 236 14.60 -5.21 -6.83
CA ALA A 236 14.98 -5.74 -8.15
C ALA A 236 13.76 -6.02 -9.05
N LYS A 237 12.62 -6.35 -8.46
CA LYS A 237 11.34 -6.54 -9.16
C LYS A 237 10.56 -5.25 -9.44
N GLY A 238 11.01 -4.11 -8.92
CA GLY A 238 10.38 -2.82 -9.14
C GLY A 238 9.60 -2.25 -7.95
N LEU A 239 9.80 -2.77 -6.73
CA LEU A 239 9.32 -2.07 -5.53
C LEU A 239 10.05 -0.71 -5.45
N PRO A 240 9.34 0.41 -5.21
CA PRO A 240 9.97 1.70 -4.97
C PRO A 240 10.99 1.62 -3.82
N GLU A 241 12.13 2.28 -3.98
CA GLU A 241 13.17 2.30 -2.93
C GLU A 241 12.66 2.88 -1.62
N ALA A 242 11.78 3.88 -1.70
CA ALA A 242 11.08 4.43 -0.55
C ALA A 242 10.29 3.37 0.26
N MET A 243 9.83 2.29 -0.39
CA MET A 243 9.10 1.20 0.27
C MET A 243 10.01 0.08 0.81
N MET A 244 11.34 0.20 0.67
CA MET A 244 12.29 -0.82 1.14
C MET A 244 12.20 -1.03 2.67
N LYS A 245 11.93 0.02 3.42
CA LYS A 245 11.78 -0.06 4.87
C LYS A 245 10.59 -0.93 5.27
N LEU A 246 9.45 -0.81 4.57
CA LEU A 246 8.29 -1.69 4.78
C LEU A 246 8.63 -3.16 4.52
N ALA A 247 9.40 -3.44 3.47
CA ALA A 247 9.86 -4.80 3.17
C ALA A 247 10.78 -5.36 4.28
N LYS A 248 11.66 -4.53 4.84
CA LYS A 248 12.50 -4.90 5.99
C LYS A 248 11.66 -5.20 7.24
N GLU A 249 10.69 -4.36 7.55
CA GLU A 249 9.77 -4.59 8.67
C GLU A 249 9.00 -5.91 8.52
N LYS A 250 8.55 -6.24 7.30
CA LYS A 250 7.88 -7.52 7.01
C LYS A 250 8.81 -8.71 7.17
N THR A 251 10.06 -8.63 6.73
CA THR A 251 11.02 -9.73 6.96
C THR A 251 11.33 -9.91 8.44
N GLN A 252 11.46 -8.83 9.21
CA GLN A 252 11.66 -8.89 10.65
C GLN A 252 10.47 -9.52 11.39
N GLU A 253 9.25 -9.18 10.98
CA GLU A 253 8.02 -9.77 11.52
C GLU A 253 7.95 -11.29 11.28
N ILE A 254 8.26 -11.72 10.05
CA ILE A 254 8.32 -13.14 9.66
C ILE A 254 9.39 -13.88 10.47
N GLN A 255 10.56 -13.29 10.64
CA GLN A 255 11.67 -13.85 11.44
C GLN A 255 11.26 -14.03 12.90
N THR A 256 10.72 -12.98 13.52
CA THR A 256 10.28 -12.99 14.91
C THR A 256 9.22 -14.07 15.16
N ALA A 257 8.24 -14.21 14.27
CA ALA A 257 7.23 -15.26 14.35
C ALA A 257 7.83 -16.67 14.27
N TYR A 258 8.76 -16.89 13.35
CA TYR A 258 9.45 -18.17 13.20
C TYR A 258 10.26 -18.54 14.44
N ASP A 259 11.03 -17.60 14.98
CA ASP A 259 11.89 -17.82 16.17
C ASP A 259 11.04 -18.09 17.41
N LEU A 260 9.90 -17.41 17.59
CA LEU A 260 8.96 -17.68 18.67
C LEU A 260 8.40 -19.10 18.62
N ILE A 261 7.97 -19.55 17.42
CA ILE A 261 7.47 -20.91 17.22
C ILE A 261 8.56 -21.94 17.49
N LYS A 262 9.77 -21.73 16.96
CA LYS A 262 10.91 -22.62 17.23
C LYS A 262 11.23 -22.75 18.71
N LYS A 263 11.25 -21.63 19.43
CA LYS A 263 11.51 -21.61 20.87
C LYS A 263 10.43 -22.35 21.67
N SER A 264 9.17 -22.31 21.23
CA SER A 264 8.06 -22.99 21.89
C SER A 264 8.03 -24.51 21.67
N ARG A 265 8.76 -25.01 20.64
CA ARG A 265 8.86 -26.43 20.27
C ARG A 265 10.12 -27.12 20.76
N ALA A 266 11.12 -26.36 21.19
CA ALA A 266 12.38 -26.84 21.78
C ALA A 266 12.20 -27.19 23.26
#